data_48dd403d734eec405b2bbd7795a67554
#
_entry.id   48dd403d734eec405b2bbd7795a67554
#
_cell.length_a   1.000
_cell.length_b   1.000
_cell.length_c   1.000
_cell.angle_alpha   90.00
_cell.angle_beta   90.00
_cell.angle_gamma   90.00
#
_symmetry.space_group_name_H-M   'P 1'
#
loop_
_entity.id
_entity.type
_entity.pdbx_description
1 polymer ?
#
loop_
_entity_poly.entity_id
_entity_poly.type
_entity_poly.pdbx_seq_one_letter_code
_entity_poly.pdbx_strand_id
1 'polypeptide(L)'
;PKSRIEWIIIDDGTDKIEDLIESSNIPQIKYFKYDEKMSLGRKRNLMHTKTTGAFIVYMDDDDYYPPTRIEHAVKMLQTHPKALCAGSSIIHVHFKHIGKIVEFGPYGPNHGTAGTFAFRREMIENSTYDNDACLAEEKHFLKNYTVPFVQLDPRQTILVFSHDHNTFDKRKLLDN
;
A
#
# COMPACT_ATOMS: atom_id res chain seq x y z
N PRO A 1 13.20 -10.63 -12.03
CA PRO A 1 14.61 -10.20 -11.82
C PRO A 1 14.66 -8.86 -11.10
N LYS A 2 15.61 -8.67 -10.17
CA LYS A 2 15.80 -7.42 -9.41
C LYS A 2 15.99 -6.20 -10.33
N SER A 3 16.56 -6.38 -11.52
CA SER A 3 16.74 -5.33 -12.53
C SER A 3 15.43 -4.74 -13.11
N ARG A 4 14.29 -5.38 -12.83
CA ARG A 4 12.95 -4.91 -13.24
C ARG A 4 12.15 -4.24 -12.13
N ILE A 5 12.76 -4.03 -10.98
CA ILE A 5 12.13 -3.43 -9.81
C ILE A 5 12.77 -2.07 -9.58
N GLU A 6 11.95 -1.08 -9.29
CA GLU A 6 12.34 0.17 -8.66
C GLU A 6 11.61 0.29 -7.33
N TRP A 7 12.28 0.81 -6.33
CA TRP A 7 11.69 1.03 -5.00
C TRP A 7 11.67 2.53 -4.70
N ILE A 8 10.48 3.11 -4.79
CA ILE A 8 10.27 4.53 -4.55
C ILE A 8 9.97 4.74 -3.06
N ILE A 9 10.76 5.57 -2.41
CA ILE A 9 10.56 5.93 -1.00
C ILE A 9 10.39 7.45 -0.93
N ILE A 10 9.27 7.89 -0.34
CA ILE A 10 9.00 9.29 -0.02
C ILE A 10 9.12 9.46 1.49
N ASP A 11 10.09 10.24 1.91
CA ASP A 11 10.36 10.53 3.32
C ASP A 11 10.03 11.99 3.62
N ASP A 12 8.91 12.20 4.30
CA ASP A 12 8.45 13.49 4.82
C ASP A 12 8.47 13.53 6.37
N GLY A 13 9.16 12.55 6.99
CA GLY A 13 9.39 12.50 8.44
C GLY A 13 10.36 13.56 8.90
N THR A 14 10.37 13.85 10.20
CA THR A 14 11.36 14.73 10.83
C THR A 14 12.71 14.05 11.02
N ASP A 15 12.69 12.74 11.28
CA ASP A 15 13.87 11.90 11.39
C ASP A 15 14.05 11.15 10.06
N LYS A 16 15.02 11.61 9.28
CA LYS A 16 15.27 11.08 7.93
C LYS A 16 16.03 9.76 7.98
N ILE A 17 15.66 8.84 7.08
CA ILE A 17 16.29 7.52 6.98
C ILE A 17 17.44 7.44 5.95
N GLU A 18 18.00 8.58 5.56
CA GLU A 18 19.03 8.65 4.51
C GLU A 18 20.21 7.73 4.78
N ASP A 19 20.76 7.76 6.00
CA ASP A 19 21.88 6.91 6.40
C ASP A 19 21.56 5.41 6.28
N LEU A 20 20.30 5.03 6.59
CA LEU A 20 19.81 3.66 6.42
C LEU A 20 19.76 3.28 4.94
N ILE A 21 19.29 4.19 4.08
CA ILE A 21 19.23 3.98 2.63
C ILE A 21 20.64 3.79 2.06
N GLU A 22 21.57 4.68 2.39
CA GLU A 22 22.96 4.61 1.93
C GLU A 22 23.65 3.32 2.38
N SER A 23 23.47 2.94 3.65
CA SER A 23 24.08 1.71 4.19
C SER A 23 23.46 0.43 3.63
N SER A 24 22.24 0.47 3.10
CA SER A 24 21.55 -0.71 2.56
C SER A 24 22.21 -1.29 1.30
N ASN A 25 22.93 -0.49 0.54
CA ASN A 25 23.55 -0.83 -0.75
C ASN A 25 22.54 -1.46 -1.75
N ILE A 26 21.27 -1.03 -1.73
CA ILE A 26 20.22 -1.52 -2.63
C ILE A 26 20.07 -0.55 -3.82
N PRO A 27 20.56 -0.90 -5.02
CA PRO A 27 20.59 0.02 -6.16
C PRO A 27 19.21 0.31 -6.76
N GLN A 28 18.17 -0.44 -6.37
CA GLN A 28 16.80 -0.24 -6.84
C GLN A 28 16.07 0.90 -6.14
N ILE A 29 16.62 1.41 -5.03
CA ILE A 29 15.98 2.47 -4.25
C ILE A 29 16.12 3.82 -4.96
N LYS A 30 15.01 4.53 -5.03
CA LYS A 30 14.90 5.93 -5.39
C LYS A 30 14.31 6.67 -4.20
N TYR A 31 15.16 7.31 -3.42
CA TYR A 31 14.81 8.00 -2.18
C TYR A 31 14.59 9.49 -2.41
N PHE A 32 13.46 10.01 -1.92
CA PHE A 32 13.07 11.41 -2.04
C PHE A 32 12.74 11.99 -0.68
N LYS A 33 13.48 13.03 -0.26
CA LYS A 33 13.29 13.75 1.00
C LYS A 33 12.41 14.98 0.79
N TYR A 34 11.53 15.24 1.77
CA TYR A 34 10.70 16.43 1.81
C TYR A 34 10.68 16.98 3.25
N ASP A 35 10.84 18.29 3.40
CA ASP A 35 10.91 18.92 4.72
C ASP A 35 9.51 19.11 5.33
N GLU A 36 8.49 19.26 4.50
CA GLU A 36 7.11 19.42 4.93
C GLU A 36 6.36 18.10 4.92
N LYS A 37 5.66 17.81 6.03
CA LYS A 37 4.78 16.66 6.12
C LYS A 37 3.59 16.83 5.19
N MET A 38 3.30 15.79 4.43
CA MET A 38 2.19 15.75 3.48
C MET A 38 1.01 14.94 4.05
N SER A 39 -0.20 15.27 3.57
CA SER A 39 -1.35 14.37 3.70
C SER A 39 -1.07 13.05 2.98
N LEU A 40 -1.75 11.98 3.37
CA LEU A 40 -1.54 10.64 2.78
C LEU A 40 -1.89 10.64 1.29
N GLY A 41 -3.01 11.27 0.89
CA GLY A 41 -3.42 11.37 -0.50
C GLY A 41 -2.40 12.11 -1.37
N ARG A 42 -1.90 13.26 -0.90
CA ARG A 42 -0.85 14.02 -1.60
C ARG A 42 0.44 13.21 -1.75
N LYS A 43 0.84 12.51 -0.70
CA LYS A 43 2.05 11.67 -0.71
C LYS A 43 1.92 10.54 -1.75
N ARG A 44 0.77 9.85 -1.80
CA ARG A 44 0.50 8.79 -2.78
C ARG A 44 0.50 9.32 -4.22
N ASN A 45 -0.16 10.47 -4.47
CA ASN A 45 -0.13 11.11 -5.79
C ASN A 45 1.31 11.48 -6.20
N LEU A 46 2.09 12.02 -5.27
CA LEU A 46 3.50 12.34 -5.52
C LEU A 46 4.33 11.09 -5.85
N MET A 47 4.14 9.97 -5.11
CA MET A 47 4.81 8.70 -5.41
C MET A 47 4.52 8.24 -6.84
N HIS A 48 3.27 8.38 -7.32
CA HIS A 48 2.90 8.03 -8.68
C HIS A 48 3.72 8.77 -9.74
N THR A 49 4.03 10.04 -9.51
CA THR A 49 4.85 10.84 -10.45
C THR A 49 6.30 10.39 -10.51
N LYS A 50 6.78 9.65 -9.50
CA LYS A 50 8.17 9.16 -9.42
C LYS A 50 8.32 7.76 -10.00
N THR A 51 7.22 7.02 -10.23
CA THR A 51 7.26 5.65 -10.71
C THR A 51 7.37 5.57 -12.22
N THR A 52 8.02 4.51 -12.73
CA THR A 52 8.12 4.19 -14.17
C THR A 52 7.63 2.77 -14.50
N GLY A 53 7.45 1.92 -13.51
CA GLY A 53 7.04 0.53 -13.64
C GLY A 53 5.64 0.35 -14.25
N ALA A 54 5.42 -0.74 -14.99
CA ALA A 54 4.11 -1.09 -15.57
C ALA A 54 3.09 -1.51 -14.49
N PHE A 55 3.57 -2.03 -13.37
CA PHE A 55 2.79 -2.39 -12.19
C PHE A 55 3.33 -1.61 -10.99
N ILE A 56 2.45 -1.10 -10.16
CA ILE A 56 2.76 -0.38 -8.93
C ILE A 56 2.23 -1.23 -7.78
N VAL A 57 3.07 -1.47 -6.77
CA VAL A 57 2.74 -2.26 -5.58
C VAL A 57 3.01 -1.42 -4.35
N TYR A 58 2.00 -1.20 -3.52
CA TYR A 58 2.17 -0.45 -2.28
C TYR A 58 2.75 -1.31 -1.17
N MET A 59 3.59 -0.67 -0.36
CA MET A 59 4.08 -1.17 0.92
C MET A 59 4.15 0.01 1.88
N ASP A 60 3.38 -0.07 2.97
CA ASP A 60 3.46 0.89 4.07
C ASP A 60 4.66 0.52 4.96
N ASP A 61 5.29 1.49 5.61
CA ASP A 61 6.57 1.32 6.32
C ASP A 61 6.42 0.77 7.74
N ASP A 62 5.18 0.67 8.23
CA ASP A 62 4.84 0.18 9.57
C ASP A 62 4.19 -1.22 9.59
N ASP A 63 4.13 -1.92 8.44
CA ASP A 63 3.49 -3.22 8.28
C ASP A 63 4.46 -4.30 7.77
N TYR A 64 4.08 -5.58 7.91
CA TYR A 64 4.86 -6.69 7.37
C TYR A 64 4.30 -7.16 6.02
N TYR A 65 5.18 -7.30 5.05
CA TYR A 65 4.87 -7.83 3.73
C TYR A 65 5.63 -9.14 3.48
N PRO A 66 4.90 -10.24 3.12
CA PRO A 66 5.54 -11.50 2.81
C PRO A 66 6.48 -11.40 1.60
N PRO A 67 7.54 -12.22 1.50
CA PRO A 67 8.45 -12.23 0.36
C PRO A 67 7.77 -12.46 -1.00
N THR A 68 6.60 -13.10 -0.99
CA THR A 68 5.77 -13.34 -2.19
C THR A 68 4.91 -12.16 -2.62
N ARG A 69 4.86 -11.08 -1.84
CA ARG A 69 3.95 -9.93 -2.02
C ARG A 69 3.93 -9.40 -3.46
N ILE A 70 5.10 -9.07 -4.00
CA ILE A 70 5.20 -8.47 -5.34
C ILE A 70 4.87 -9.50 -6.42
N GLU A 71 5.42 -10.71 -6.32
CA GLU A 71 5.19 -11.77 -7.29
C GLU A 71 3.72 -12.14 -7.35
N HIS A 72 3.07 -12.36 -6.20
CA HIS A 72 1.65 -12.68 -6.12
C HIS A 72 0.79 -11.58 -6.75
N ALA A 73 0.99 -10.33 -6.38
CA ALA A 73 0.21 -9.21 -6.89
C ALA A 73 0.35 -9.04 -8.42
N VAL A 74 1.57 -9.08 -8.93
CA VAL A 74 1.84 -8.95 -10.38
C VAL A 74 1.24 -10.13 -11.14
N LYS A 75 1.40 -11.36 -10.65
CA LYS A 75 0.80 -12.56 -11.25
C LYS A 75 -0.73 -12.45 -11.33
N MET A 76 -1.38 -12.00 -10.25
CA MET A 76 -2.84 -11.85 -10.23
C MET A 76 -3.31 -10.82 -11.26
N LEU A 77 -2.64 -9.68 -11.37
CA LEU A 77 -2.95 -8.69 -12.40
C LEU A 77 -2.70 -9.24 -13.82
N GLN A 78 -1.65 -10.01 -14.05
CA GLN A 78 -1.35 -10.61 -15.37
C GLN A 78 -2.38 -11.65 -15.79
N THR A 79 -2.85 -12.48 -14.85
CA THR A 79 -3.85 -13.53 -15.10
C THR A 79 -5.28 -13.00 -15.18
N HIS A 80 -5.52 -11.75 -14.73
CA HIS A 80 -6.80 -11.06 -14.80
C HIS A 80 -6.67 -9.76 -15.62
N PRO A 81 -6.58 -9.85 -16.95
CA PRO A 81 -6.23 -8.70 -17.80
C PRO A 81 -7.25 -7.56 -17.78
N LYS A 82 -8.49 -7.82 -17.34
CA LYS A 82 -9.52 -6.79 -17.18
C LYS A 82 -9.39 -6.03 -15.85
N ALA A 83 -8.70 -6.59 -14.85
CA ALA A 83 -8.51 -5.93 -13.57
C ALA A 83 -7.46 -4.81 -13.70
N LEU A 84 -7.79 -3.61 -13.26
CA LEU A 84 -6.89 -2.48 -13.17
C LEU A 84 -6.18 -2.41 -11.82
N CYS A 85 -6.87 -2.86 -10.77
CA CYS A 85 -6.36 -2.90 -9.40
C CYS A 85 -6.50 -4.30 -8.80
N ALA A 86 -5.59 -4.63 -7.90
CA ALA A 86 -5.60 -5.81 -7.05
C ALA A 86 -5.41 -5.38 -5.60
N GLY A 87 -6.03 -6.08 -4.68
CA GLY A 87 -5.89 -5.83 -3.25
C GLY A 87 -6.65 -6.86 -2.45
N SER A 88 -6.70 -6.72 -1.14
CA SER A 88 -7.44 -7.64 -0.29
C SER A 88 -8.53 -6.93 0.48
N SER A 89 -9.75 -7.48 0.43
CA SER A 89 -10.86 -7.08 1.30
C SER A 89 -10.83 -7.79 2.66
N ILE A 90 -9.92 -8.73 2.84
CA ILE A 90 -9.62 -9.38 4.11
C ILE A 90 -8.24 -8.91 4.56
N ILE A 91 -8.12 -8.47 5.81
CA ILE A 91 -6.85 -8.10 6.43
C ILE A 91 -6.65 -8.83 7.76
N HIS A 92 -5.41 -9.20 8.02
CA HIS A 92 -5.00 -9.71 9.34
C HIS A 92 -4.28 -8.59 10.08
N VAL A 93 -4.72 -8.31 11.30
CA VAL A 93 -4.13 -7.27 12.15
C VAL A 93 -3.52 -7.92 13.39
N HIS A 94 -2.23 -7.72 13.60
CA HIS A 94 -1.54 -8.13 14.81
C HIS A 94 -1.70 -7.05 15.89
N PHE A 95 -2.42 -7.38 16.94
CA PHE A 95 -2.60 -6.53 18.12
C PHE A 95 -1.55 -6.87 19.17
N LYS A 96 -0.47 -6.09 19.20
CA LYS A 96 0.66 -6.32 20.12
C LYS A 96 0.22 -6.34 21.59
N HIS A 97 -0.71 -5.48 21.99
CA HIS A 97 -1.15 -5.34 23.38
C HIS A 97 -1.91 -6.57 23.92
N ILE A 98 -2.49 -7.40 23.05
CA ILE A 98 -3.17 -8.65 23.44
C ILE A 98 -2.48 -9.89 22.87
N GLY A 99 -1.39 -9.73 22.09
CA GLY A 99 -0.65 -10.83 21.51
C GLY A 99 -1.43 -11.69 20.51
N LYS A 100 -2.43 -11.10 19.80
CA LYS A 100 -3.33 -11.83 18.89
C LYS A 100 -3.30 -11.24 17.49
N ILE A 101 -3.53 -12.12 16.51
CA ILE A 101 -3.85 -11.74 15.14
C ILE A 101 -5.35 -11.94 14.93
N VAL A 102 -6.02 -10.90 14.45
CA VAL A 102 -7.46 -10.90 14.19
C VAL A 102 -7.69 -10.63 12.70
N GLU A 103 -8.63 -11.37 12.10
CA GLU A 103 -9.05 -11.20 10.72
C GLU A 103 -10.25 -10.25 10.65
N PHE A 104 -10.21 -9.31 9.71
CA PHE A 104 -11.30 -8.38 9.41
C PHE A 104 -11.68 -8.49 7.93
N GLY A 105 -12.97 -8.37 7.64
CA GLY A 105 -13.54 -8.51 6.32
C GLY A 105 -14.21 -9.88 6.13
N PRO A 106 -14.55 -10.29 4.88
CA PRO A 106 -14.40 -9.48 3.66
C PRO A 106 -15.35 -8.29 3.60
N TYR A 107 -14.84 -7.13 3.17
CA TYR A 107 -15.65 -5.91 3.03
C TYR A 107 -16.41 -5.81 1.71
N GLY A 108 -15.96 -6.53 0.68
CA GLY A 108 -16.63 -6.58 -0.62
C GLY A 108 -15.73 -7.03 -1.76
N PRO A 109 -16.32 -7.44 -2.91
CA PRO A 109 -15.56 -8.03 -4.01
C PRO A 109 -14.63 -7.04 -4.72
N ASN A 110 -14.97 -5.75 -4.75
CA ASN A 110 -14.17 -4.68 -5.36
C ASN A 110 -13.52 -3.76 -4.30
N HIS A 111 -13.51 -4.21 -3.05
CA HIS A 111 -12.92 -3.50 -1.94
C HIS A 111 -11.52 -4.05 -1.63
N GLY A 112 -10.63 -3.17 -1.20
CA GLY A 112 -9.35 -3.48 -0.58
C GLY A 112 -8.89 -2.28 0.22
N THR A 113 -8.08 -2.48 1.26
CA THR A 113 -7.41 -1.40 1.97
C THR A 113 -6.17 -0.96 1.18
N ALA A 114 -5.83 0.31 1.24
CA ALA A 114 -4.80 0.90 0.38
C ALA A 114 -3.43 0.24 0.54
N GLY A 115 -3.02 -0.17 1.73
CA GLY A 115 -1.76 -0.92 1.96
C GLY A 115 -1.70 -2.27 1.24
N THR A 116 -2.85 -2.80 0.80
CA THR A 116 -2.92 -4.05 0.01
C THR A 116 -2.80 -3.83 -1.50
N PHE A 117 -2.87 -2.60 -1.99
CA PHE A 117 -3.01 -2.33 -3.41
C PHE A 117 -1.78 -2.70 -4.23
N ALA A 118 -2.08 -3.26 -5.40
CA ALA A 118 -1.23 -3.28 -6.56
C ALA A 118 -2.10 -2.95 -7.79
N PHE A 119 -1.56 -2.21 -8.75
CA PHE A 119 -2.35 -1.80 -9.90
C PHE A 119 -1.51 -1.58 -11.14
N ARG A 120 -2.17 -1.60 -12.30
CA ARG A 120 -1.57 -1.27 -13.57
C ARG A 120 -1.33 0.24 -13.66
N ARG A 121 -0.24 0.64 -14.28
CA ARG A 121 0.10 2.05 -14.49
C ARG A 121 -1.06 2.85 -15.12
N GLU A 122 -1.77 2.28 -16.07
CA GLU A 122 -2.91 2.92 -16.73
C GLU A 122 -4.00 3.39 -15.75
N MET A 123 -4.05 2.82 -14.55
CA MET A 123 -4.99 3.26 -13.52
C MET A 123 -4.70 4.69 -13.05
N ILE A 124 -3.43 5.06 -12.88
CA ILE A 124 -3.05 6.41 -12.40
C ILE A 124 -3.23 7.50 -13.46
N GLU A 125 -3.44 7.13 -14.72
CA GLU A 125 -3.82 8.07 -15.77
C GLU A 125 -5.26 8.56 -15.60
N ASN A 126 -6.10 7.75 -14.93
CA ASN A 126 -7.54 7.98 -14.79
C ASN A 126 -8.03 8.06 -13.34
N SER A 127 -7.17 7.78 -12.36
CA SER A 127 -7.50 7.79 -10.93
C SER A 127 -6.41 8.49 -10.14
N THR A 128 -6.84 9.34 -9.21
CA THR A 128 -5.98 10.05 -8.28
C THR A 128 -6.53 9.91 -6.87
N TYR A 129 -5.70 10.14 -5.87
CA TYR A 129 -6.16 10.35 -4.51
C TYR A 129 -6.65 11.79 -4.33
N ASP A 130 -7.57 11.99 -3.41
CA ASP A 130 -7.85 13.31 -2.88
C ASP A 130 -6.59 13.80 -2.13
N ASN A 131 -6.07 14.96 -2.50
CA ASN A 131 -4.86 15.51 -1.89
C ASN A 131 -5.02 15.83 -0.41
N ASP A 132 -6.23 16.08 0.06
CA ASP A 132 -6.53 16.42 1.45
C ASP A 132 -6.93 15.18 2.28
N ALA A 133 -7.03 14.01 1.64
CA ALA A 133 -7.40 12.78 2.33
C ALA A 133 -6.31 12.32 3.31
N CYS A 134 -6.73 12.10 4.55
CA CYS A 134 -5.90 11.54 5.62
C CYS A 134 -6.31 10.11 5.98
N LEU A 135 -7.55 9.71 5.69
CA LEU A 135 -8.13 8.40 5.99
C LEU A 135 -9.12 8.00 4.88
N ALA A 136 -9.29 6.69 4.69
CA ALA A 136 -10.25 6.09 3.73
C ALA A 136 -10.10 6.63 2.30
N GLU A 137 -8.89 6.98 1.92
CA GLU A 137 -8.53 7.55 0.63
C GLU A 137 -8.75 6.58 -0.54
N GLU A 138 -8.82 5.28 -0.27
CA GLU A 138 -9.05 4.22 -1.24
C GLU A 138 -10.39 4.35 -1.97
N LYS A 139 -11.43 4.86 -1.30
CA LYS A 139 -12.76 5.04 -1.90
C LYS A 139 -12.72 5.97 -3.11
N HIS A 140 -12.00 7.08 -3.01
CA HIS A 140 -11.83 8.02 -4.11
C HIS A 140 -10.99 7.39 -5.23
N PHE A 141 -9.86 6.77 -4.89
CA PHE A 141 -8.95 6.14 -5.84
C PHE A 141 -9.63 5.00 -6.62
N LEU A 142 -10.46 4.19 -5.95
CA LEU A 142 -11.25 3.12 -6.57
C LEU A 142 -12.57 3.60 -7.20
N LYS A 143 -12.80 4.92 -7.30
CA LYS A 143 -14.02 5.51 -7.88
C LYS A 143 -15.30 4.92 -7.29
N ASN A 144 -15.41 4.98 -5.96
CA ASN A 144 -16.49 4.33 -5.21
C ASN A 144 -16.58 2.82 -5.46
N TYR A 145 -15.44 2.13 -5.53
CA TYR A 145 -15.32 0.67 -5.74
C TYR A 145 -15.89 0.18 -7.08
N THR A 146 -15.86 1.03 -8.12
CA THR A 146 -16.28 0.67 -9.49
C THR A 146 -15.12 0.27 -10.39
N VAL A 147 -13.88 0.51 -9.98
CA VAL A 147 -12.69 0.07 -10.72
C VAL A 147 -12.66 -1.45 -10.81
N PRO A 148 -12.41 -2.02 -12.01
CA PRO A 148 -12.22 -3.47 -12.16
C PRO A 148 -11.12 -3.98 -11.24
N PHE A 149 -11.47 -4.91 -10.36
CA PHE A 149 -10.66 -5.30 -9.23
C PHE A 149 -10.49 -6.82 -9.15
N VAL A 150 -9.33 -7.29 -8.69
CA VAL A 150 -9.09 -8.69 -8.36
C VAL A 150 -8.64 -8.85 -6.93
N GLN A 151 -9.23 -9.78 -6.20
CA GLN A 151 -8.87 -10.08 -4.81
C GLN A 151 -7.55 -10.82 -4.72
N LEU A 152 -6.68 -10.38 -3.81
CA LEU A 152 -5.44 -11.06 -3.46
C LEU A 152 -5.65 -12.00 -2.27
N ASP A 153 -4.86 -13.06 -2.20
CA ASP A 153 -4.76 -13.88 -0.99
C ASP A 153 -4.22 -13.01 0.16
N PRO A 154 -4.98 -12.80 1.26
CA PRO A 154 -4.57 -11.94 2.36
C PRO A 154 -3.25 -12.38 3.00
N ARG A 155 -2.96 -13.69 3.01
CA ARG A 155 -1.73 -14.26 3.60
C ARG A 155 -0.49 -13.99 2.75
N GLN A 156 -0.67 -13.66 1.48
CA GLN A 156 0.42 -13.28 0.57
C GLN A 156 0.49 -11.77 0.36
N THR A 157 -0.33 -11.01 1.07
CA THR A 157 -0.50 -9.56 0.84
C THR A 157 0.12 -8.73 1.94
N ILE A 158 -0.40 -8.81 3.17
CA ILE A 158 0.04 -7.96 4.28
C ILE A 158 -0.32 -8.59 5.63
N LEU A 159 0.52 -8.38 6.64
CA LEU A 159 0.14 -8.45 8.05
C LEU A 159 0.26 -7.06 8.65
N VAL A 160 -0.86 -6.49 9.00
CA VAL A 160 -0.96 -5.14 9.56
C VAL A 160 -0.60 -5.16 11.04
N PHE A 161 0.18 -4.17 11.50
CA PHE A 161 0.52 -4.01 12.90
C PHE A 161 -0.32 -2.90 13.56
N SER A 162 -0.91 -3.22 14.72
CA SER A 162 -1.54 -2.24 15.59
C SER A 162 -0.53 -1.74 16.62
N HIS A 163 -0.16 -0.45 16.53
CA HIS A 163 0.75 0.23 17.44
C HIS A 163 0.30 1.68 17.70
N ASP A 164 0.92 2.35 18.67
CA ASP A 164 0.48 3.65 19.15
C ASP A 164 0.73 4.82 18.16
N HIS A 165 1.54 4.59 17.12
CA HIS A 165 1.84 5.58 16.08
C HIS A 165 0.98 5.44 14.81
N ASN A 166 0.03 4.47 14.77
CA ASN A 166 -0.87 4.37 13.63
C ASN A 166 -1.74 5.63 13.50
N THR A 167 -1.96 6.10 12.29
CA THR A 167 -2.85 7.25 11.99
C THR A 167 -4.27 7.00 12.49
N PHE A 168 -4.75 5.76 12.38
CA PHE A 168 -6.01 5.30 12.97
C PHE A 168 -5.74 4.29 14.08
N ASP A 169 -6.33 4.52 15.27
CA ASP A 169 -6.24 3.55 16.36
C ASP A 169 -6.99 2.26 16.03
N LYS A 170 -6.24 1.28 15.56
CA LYS A 170 -6.79 -0.03 15.12
C LYS A 170 -7.45 -0.81 16.25
N ARG A 171 -7.19 -0.48 17.54
CA ARG A 171 -7.87 -1.13 18.69
C ARG A 171 -9.37 -0.98 18.65
N LYS A 172 -9.87 0.14 18.09
CA LYS A 172 -11.30 0.39 17.89
C LYS A 172 -11.98 -0.62 16.96
N LEU A 173 -11.22 -1.37 16.18
CA LEU A 173 -11.77 -2.44 15.35
C LEU A 173 -12.19 -3.66 16.17
N LEU A 174 -11.69 -3.81 17.39
CA LEU A 174 -12.05 -4.92 18.29
C LEU A 174 -13.41 -4.72 18.96
N ASP A 175 -13.97 -3.51 18.94
CA ASP A 175 -15.21 -3.14 19.59
C ASP A 175 -16.44 -3.38 18.69
N ASN A 176 -16.22 -3.80 17.44
CA ASN A 176 -17.25 -4.13 16.43
C ASN A 176 -17.24 -5.65 16.17
#